data_5cad912c0829a05d339aa89ef0708463
#
_entry.id   5cad912c0829a05d339aa89ef0708463
#
_cell.length_a   1.000
_cell.length_b   1.000
_cell.length_c   1.000
_cell.angle_alpha   90.00
_cell.angle_beta   90.00
_cell.angle_gamma   90.00
#
_symmetry.space_group_name_H-M   'P 1'
#
loop_
_entity.id
_entity.type
_entity.pdbx_description
1 polymer ?
#
loop_
_entity_poly.entity_id
_entity_poly.type
_entity_poly.pdbx_seq_one_letter_code
_entity_poly.pdbx_strand_id
1 'polypeptide(L)'
;VDTHFEDGYVCEKCESEYGDNQYANVLSCSSRQVNEFIEWIQAQDFYENTTIVISGDHATMDSDFCENIDDDYERKVYTAYINSSVQPEDSEWRREYSTFDNFPTTLASLGVDIQGNRLGLGTNLFSTEETLTELYGVEYVNEELMKKSELMDELTADIDEDNVELRIREGTAPTA
;
A
#
# COMPACT_ATOMS: atom_id res chain seq x y z
N VAL A 1 -8.79 7.44 -12.45
CA VAL A 1 -9.80 6.35 -12.52
C VAL A 1 -10.17 5.98 -11.10
N ASP A 2 -11.46 5.96 -10.77
CA ASP A 2 -11.95 5.63 -9.44
C ASP A 2 -12.57 4.22 -9.46
N THR A 3 -12.01 3.33 -8.66
CA THR A 3 -12.45 1.94 -8.54
C THR A 3 -13.40 1.71 -7.35
N HIS A 4 -13.78 2.78 -6.61
CA HIS A 4 -14.71 2.70 -5.50
C HIS A 4 -16.18 2.76 -5.92
N PHE A 5 -16.46 3.13 -7.16
CA PHE A 5 -17.80 3.03 -7.72
C PHE A 5 -18.09 1.61 -8.18
N GLU A 6 -19.35 1.19 -8.10
CA GLU A 6 -19.82 -0.05 -8.71
C GLU A 6 -19.31 -0.13 -10.14
N ASP A 7 -18.64 -1.21 -10.52
CA ASP A 7 -17.94 -1.41 -11.81
C ASP A 7 -16.84 -0.38 -12.14
N GLY A 8 -16.48 0.51 -11.20
CA GLY A 8 -15.50 1.55 -11.41
C GLY A 8 -15.97 2.69 -12.30
N TYR A 9 -15.24 3.81 -12.30
CA TYR A 9 -15.57 5.00 -13.12
C TYR A 9 -14.85 4.98 -14.47
N VAL A 10 -15.61 4.95 -15.55
CA VAL A 10 -15.10 5.02 -16.92
C VAL A 10 -14.74 6.47 -17.28
N CYS A 11 -13.45 6.74 -17.47
CA CYS A 11 -12.98 8.03 -17.99
C CYS A 11 -12.80 7.97 -19.51
N GLU A 12 -12.58 9.13 -20.15
CA GLU A 12 -12.38 9.25 -21.60
C GLU A 12 -11.16 8.49 -22.16
N LYS A 13 -10.23 8.06 -21.29
CA LYS A 13 -9.05 7.27 -21.64
C LYS A 13 -9.26 5.75 -21.52
N CYS A 14 -10.42 5.32 -21.00
CA CYS A 14 -10.71 3.91 -20.87
C CYS A 14 -11.02 3.29 -22.24
N GLU A 15 -10.39 2.15 -22.52
CA GLU A 15 -10.60 1.35 -23.74
C GLU A 15 -11.38 0.09 -23.37
N SER A 16 -12.14 -0.46 -24.32
CA SER A 16 -12.90 -1.70 -24.14
C SER A 16 -12.01 -2.92 -24.40
N GLU A 17 -10.85 -2.98 -23.75
CA GLU A 17 -9.85 -4.06 -23.92
C GLU A 17 -10.39 -5.42 -23.47
N TYR A 18 -11.25 -5.42 -22.45
CA TYR A 18 -11.90 -6.60 -21.87
C TYR A 18 -13.39 -6.67 -22.22
N GLY A 19 -13.80 -6.14 -23.39
CA GLY A 19 -15.18 -6.16 -23.88
C GLY A 19 -16.14 -5.44 -22.92
N ASP A 20 -17.21 -6.12 -22.51
CA ASP A 20 -18.24 -5.55 -21.65
C ASP A 20 -17.87 -5.57 -20.15
N ASN A 21 -16.70 -6.11 -19.78
CA ASN A 21 -16.24 -6.08 -18.38
C ASN A 21 -15.71 -4.68 -18.04
N GLN A 22 -16.61 -3.82 -17.54
CA GLN A 22 -16.28 -2.43 -17.21
C GLN A 22 -15.20 -2.32 -16.16
N TYR A 23 -15.26 -3.13 -15.09
CA TYR A 23 -14.29 -3.08 -14.01
C TYR A 23 -12.86 -3.44 -14.49
N ALA A 24 -12.72 -4.48 -15.31
CA ALA A 24 -11.46 -4.85 -15.92
C ALA A 24 -10.89 -3.74 -16.83
N ASN A 25 -11.76 -3.09 -17.65
CA ASN A 25 -11.38 -1.97 -18.50
C ASN A 25 -10.89 -0.77 -17.68
N VAL A 26 -11.56 -0.48 -16.56
CA VAL A 26 -11.19 0.62 -15.65
C VAL A 26 -9.86 0.32 -14.94
N LEU A 27 -9.64 -0.91 -14.47
CA LEU A 27 -8.36 -1.33 -13.86
C LEU A 27 -7.21 -1.24 -14.87
N SER A 28 -7.41 -1.74 -16.09
CA SER A 28 -6.40 -1.64 -17.15
C SER A 28 -6.06 -0.18 -17.48
N CYS A 29 -7.08 0.67 -17.59
CA CYS A 29 -6.92 2.10 -17.81
C CYS A 29 -6.13 2.77 -16.67
N SER A 30 -6.43 2.44 -15.42
CA SER A 30 -5.71 2.94 -14.24
C SER A 30 -4.25 2.51 -14.28
N SER A 31 -3.98 1.24 -14.57
CA SER A 31 -2.62 0.69 -14.68
C SER A 31 -1.81 1.41 -15.75
N ARG A 32 -2.40 1.65 -16.95
CA ARG A 32 -1.71 2.42 -18.01
C ARG A 32 -1.37 3.84 -17.57
N GLN A 33 -2.30 4.55 -16.91
CA GLN A 33 -2.06 5.91 -16.44
C GLN A 33 -0.98 5.97 -15.34
N VAL A 34 -0.93 4.98 -14.45
CA VAL A 34 0.14 4.85 -13.46
C VAL A 34 1.49 4.62 -14.15
N ASN A 35 1.53 3.73 -15.16
CA ASN A 35 2.75 3.48 -15.92
C ASN A 35 3.23 4.74 -16.67
N GLU A 36 2.33 5.45 -17.35
CA GLU A 36 2.67 6.73 -18.03
C GLU A 36 3.26 7.75 -17.03
N PHE A 37 2.71 7.81 -15.83
CA PHE A 37 3.20 8.71 -14.78
C PHE A 37 4.59 8.29 -14.27
N ILE A 38 4.83 6.99 -14.09
CA ILE A 38 6.13 6.47 -13.71
C ILE A 38 7.17 6.77 -14.80
N GLU A 39 6.86 6.52 -16.05
CA GLU A 39 7.74 6.83 -17.18
C GLU A 39 8.06 8.33 -17.25
N TRP A 40 7.05 9.17 -16.98
CA TRP A 40 7.26 10.62 -16.90
C TRP A 40 8.24 10.99 -15.77
N ILE A 41 8.09 10.40 -14.55
CA ILE A 41 9.03 10.63 -13.43
C ILE A 41 10.44 10.17 -13.83
N GLN A 42 10.56 9.00 -14.47
CA GLN A 42 11.84 8.43 -14.87
C GLN A 42 12.58 9.29 -15.90
N ALA A 43 11.85 10.09 -16.67
CA ALA A 43 12.42 11.02 -17.64
C ALA A 43 12.85 12.37 -17.03
N GLN A 44 12.63 12.62 -15.75
CA GLN A 44 12.98 13.89 -15.08
C GLN A 44 14.40 13.87 -14.51
N ASP A 45 15.02 15.05 -14.46
CA ASP A 45 16.37 15.22 -13.91
C ASP A 45 16.44 14.85 -12.40
N PHE A 46 15.31 14.91 -11.70
CA PHE A 46 15.25 14.55 -10.27
C PHE A 46 15.12 13.05 -10.02
N TYR A 47 14.92 12.22 -11.05
CA TYR A 47 14.67 10.78 -10.87
C TYR A 47 15.81 10.05 -10.16
N GLU A 48 17.06 10.47 -10.38
CA GLU A 48 18.23 9.86 -9.71
C GLU A 48 18.17 9.94 -8.17
N ASN A 49 17.39 10.91 -7.65
CA ASN A 49 17.19 11.14 -6.21
C ASN A 49 15.76 10.81 -5.76
N THR A 50 15.02 10.00 -6.54
CA THR A 50 13.62 9.73 -6.28
C THR A 50 13.37 8.22 -6.20
N THR A 51 12.86 7.75 -5.09
CA THR A 51 12.30 6.40 -4.97
C THR A 51 10.80 6.46 -5.20
N ILE A 52 10.27 5.58 -6.04
CA ILE A 52 8.83 5.44 -6.27
C ILE A 52 8.35 4.21 -5.51
N VAL A 53 7.35 4.39 -4.66
CA VAL A 53 6.69 3.30 -3.94
C VAL A 53 5.25 3.18 -4.43
N ILE A 54 4.89 1.99 -4.87
CA ILE A 54 3.52 1.66 -5.27
C ILE A 54 3.02 0.60 -4.31
N SER A 55 1.88 0.83 -3.68
CA SER A 55 1.27 -0.14 -2.79
C SER A 55 -0.25 -0.10 -2.93
N GLY A 56 -0.86 -1.26 -3.11
CA GLY A 56 -2.29 -1.41 -2.93
C GLY A 56 -2.64 -1.29 -1.44
N ASP A 57 -3.75 -0.66 -1.15
CA ASP A 57 -4.26 -0.48 0.21
C ASP A 57 -5.02 -1.72 0.69
N HIS A 58 -5.82 -2.33 -0.16
CA HIS A 58 -6.56 -3.56 0.08
C HIS A 58 -6.94 -4.27 -1.23
N ALA A 59 -7.35 -5.53 -1.15
CA ALA A 59 -7.93 -6.23 -2.28
C ALA A 59 -9.26 -5.59 -2.69
N THR A 60 -9.64 -5.68 -3.98
CA THR A 60 -10.92 -5.13 -4.44
C THR A 60 -12.10 -5.64 -3.62
N MET A 61 -13.04 -4.75 -3.31
CA MET A 61 -14.31 -5.06 -2.64
C MET A 61 -15.42 -5.41 -3.64
N ASP A 62 -15.15 -5.30 -4.95
CA ASP A 62 -16.10 -5.66 -5.99
C ASP A 62 -16.29 -7.19 -6.01
N SER A 63 -17.46 -7.64 -5.55
CA SER A 63 -17.79 -9.07 -5.43
C SER A 63 -18.03 -9.71 -6.79
N ASP A 64 -18.66 -8.99 -7.71
CA ASP A 64 -19.04 -9.48 -9.03
C ASP A 64 -17.80 -9.71 -9.89
N PHE A 65 -16.83 -8.82 -9.82
CA PHE A 65 -15.53 -9.01 -10.45
C PHE A 65 -14.79 -10.25 -9.95
N CYS A 66 -14.97 -10.57 -8.67
CA CYS A 66 -14.34 -11.71 -8.00
C CYS A 66 -15.16 -13.01 -8.04
N GLU A 67 -16.37 -13.01 -8.61
CA GLU A 67 -17.32 -14.14 -8.57
C GLU A 67 -16.73 -15.45 -9.10
N ASN A 68 -15.85 -15.37 -10.10
CA ASN A 68 -15.28 -16.54 -10.76
C ASN A 68 -13.82 -16.82 -10.33
N ILE A 69 -13.36 -16.21 -9.25
CA ILE A 69 -12.05 -16.52 -8.68
C ILE A 69 -12.17 -17.81 -7.87
N ASP A 70 -11.22 -18.73 -8.08
CA ASP A 70 -11.14 -19.98 -7.35
C ASP A 70 -11.03 -19.71 -5.84
N ASP A 71 -11.80 -20.44 -5.03
CA ASP A 71 -11.81 -20.28 -3.56
C ASP A 71 -10.42 -20.50 -2.93
N ASP A 72 -9.58 -21.30 -3.57
CA ASP A 72 -8.20 -21.57 -3.14
C ASP A 72 -7.21 -20.45 -3.54
N TYR A 73 -7.65 -19.43 -4.32
CA TYR A 73 -6.79 -18.34 -4.75
C TYR A 73 -6.62 -17.28 -3.66
N GLU A 74 -5.42 -17.18 -3.13
CA GLU A 74 -5.07 -16.12 -2.18
C GLU A 74 -4.88 -14.78 -2.88
N ARG A 75 -5.83 -13.85 -2.72
CA ARG A 75 -5.76 -12.51 -3.28
C ARG A 75 -4.73 -11.66 -2.53
N LYS A 76 -3.87 -10.99 -3.29
CA LYS A 76 -2.79 -10.14 -2.75
C LYS A 76 -2.85 -8.75 -3.36
N VAL A 77 -2.35 -7.76 -2.63
CA VAL A 77 -2.15 -6.41 -3.15
C VAL A 77 -0.79 -6.30 -3.83
N TYR A 78 -0.72 -5.43 -4.83
CA TYR A 78 0.53 -5.15 -5.53
C TYR A 78 1.40 -4.20 -4.70
N THR A 79 2.69 -4.51 -4.58
CA THR A 79 3.68 -3.62 -3.95
C THR A 79 4.95 -3.61 -4.78
N ALA A 80 5.48 -2.42 -5.05
CA ALA A 80 6.74 -2.25 -5.77
C ALA A 80 7.55 -1.07 -5.23
N TYR A 81 8.86 -1.23 -5.20
CA TYR A 81 9.83 -0.20 -4.86
C TYR A 81 10.75 0.00 -6.07
N ILE A 82 10.66 1.15 -6.73
CA ILE A 82 11.41 1.48 -7.94
C ILE A 82 12.47 2.52 -7.58
N ASN A 83 13.70 2.29 -8.05
CA ASN A 83 14.85 3.14 -7.77
C ASN A 83 15.14 3.29 -6.26
N SER A 84 15.01 2.18 -5.53
CA SER A 84 15.41 2.11 -4.12
C SER A 84 16.91 2.34 -3.97
N SER A 85 17.32 3.08 -2.92
CA SER A 85 18.74 3.28 -2.57
C SER A 85 19.42 2.02 -2.03
N VAL A 86 18.63 1.00 -1.63
CA VAL A 86 19.11 -0.29 -1.15
C VAL A 86 18.54 -1.42 -1.99
N GLN A 87 19.23 -2.56 -1.98
CA GLN A 87 18.77 -3.79 -2.61
C GLN A 87 18.44 -4.83 -1.54
N PRO A 88 17.54 -5.79 -1.80
CA PRO A 88 17.31 -6.89 -0.88
C PRO A 88 18.59 -7.64 -0.54
N GLU A 89 18.81 -7.96 0.72
CA GLU A 89 19.94 -8.79 1.16
C GLU A 89 19.87 -10.20 0.57
N ASP A 90 18.64 -10.73 0.41
CA ASP A 90 18.36 -11.97 -0.31
C ASP A 90 17.28 -11.72 -1.38
N SER A 91 17.68 -11.64 -2.63
CA SER A 91 16.77 -11.40 -3.77
C SER A 91 15.96 -12.64 -4.19
N GLU A 92 16.32 -13.83 -3.72
CA GLU A 92 15.60 -15.07 -4.02
C GLU A 92 14.50 -15.36 -2.99
N TRP A 93 14.53 -14.69 -1.85
CA TRP A 93 13.54 -14.89 -0.80
C TRP A 93 12.20 -14.27 -1.17
N ARG A 94 11.20 -15.12 -1.33
CA ARG A 94 9.81 -14.71 -1.54
C ARG A 94 9.16 -14.44 -0.19
N ARG A 95 9.14 -13.16 0.19
CA ARG A 95 8.65 -12.70 1.47
C ARG A 95 7.13 -12.87 1.61
N GLU A 96 6.72 -13.34 2.80
CA GLU A 96 5.32 -13.22 3.24
C GLU A 96 5.19 -12.01 4.16
N TYR A 97 4.37 -11.04 3.79
CA TYR A 97 4.31 -9.75 4.48
C TYR A 97 2.92 -9.12 4.41
N SER A 98 2.71 -8.14 5.26
CA SER A 98 1.49 -7.32 5.31
C SER A 98 1.78 -5.85 5.00
N THR A 99 0.75 -5.01 4.96
CA THR A 99 0.90 -3.57 4.76
C THR A 99 1.66 -2.87 5.90
N PHE A 100 1.79 -3.49 7.09
CA PHE A 100 2.62 -2.99 8.19
C PHE A 100 4.10 -2.87 7.79
N ASP A 101 4.57 -3.78 6.93
CA ASP A 101 5.95 -3.86 6.50
C ASP A 101 6.33 -2.78 5.48
N ASN A 102 5.32 -2.13 4.85
CA ASN A 102 5.55 -1.09 3.86
C ASN A 102 6.24 0.15 4.43
N PHE A 103 5.92 0.55 5.66
CA PHE A 103 6.49 1.76 6.24
C PHE A 103 7.99 1.63 6.54
N PRO A 104 8.49 0.64 7.31
CA PRO A 104 9.92 0.46 7.49
C PRO A 104 10.65 0.18 6.17
N THR A 105 10.05 -0.56 5.25
CA THR A 105 10.63 -0.82 3.93
C THR A 105 10.76 0.47 3.10
N THR A 106 9.76 1.35 3.17
CA THR A 106 9.83 2.66 2.51
C THR A 106 10.97 3.51 3.07
N LEU A 107 11.13 3.57 4.38
CA LEU A 107 12.25 4.29 4.99
C LEU A 107 13.61 3.69 4.57
N ALA A 108 13.73 2.37 4.60
CA ALA A 108 14.94 1.69 4.14
C ALA A 108 15.22 1.96 2.65
N SER A 109 14.19 2.00 1.80
CA SER A 109 14.34 2.33 0.38
C SER A 109 14.91 3.72 0.12
N LEU A 110 14.76 4.63 1.07
CA LEU A 110 15.34 5.97 1.08
C LEU A 110 16.74 6.03 1.71
N GLY A 111 17.29 4.88 2.15
CA GLY A 111 18.59 4.79 2.79
C GLY A 111 18.59 5.06 4.29
N VAL A 112 17.43 5.06 4.94
CA VAL A 112 17.35 5.19 6.40
C VAL A 112 17.76 3.87 7.05
N ASP A 113 18.73 3.94 7.96
CA ASP A 113 19.13 2.81 8.78
C ASP A 113 18.12 2.59 9.93
N ILE A 114 17.53 1.41 9.96
CA ILE A 114 16.53 1.04 10.97
C ILE A 114 17.17 0.00 11.92
N GLN A 115 17.42 0.39 13.15
CA GLN A 115 17.99 -0.51 14.14
C GLN A 115 17.12 -1.75 14.34
N GLY A 116 17.69 -2.94 14.09
CA GLY A 116 16.97 -4.21 14.18
C GLY A 116 15.96 -4.47 13.07
N ASN A 117 15.98 -3.66 12.00
CA ASN A 117 15.12 -3.80 10.82
C ASN A 117 13.61 -3.83 11.09
N ARG A 118 13.17 -3.38 12.27
CA ARG A 118 11.77 -3.37 12.68
C ARG A 118 11.32 -2.00 13.14
N LEU A 119 10.10 -1.62 12.78
CA LEU A 119 9.46 -0.40 13.23
C LEU A 119 7.96 -0.64 13.48
N GLY A 120 7.57 -0.59 14.76
CA GLY A 120 6.21 -0.98 15.17
C GLY A 120 5.98 -2.47 14.87
N LEU A 121 4.92 -2.76 14.12
CA LEU A 121 4.58 -4.13 13.70
C LEU A 121 5.22 -4.52 12.36
N GLY A 122 5.90 -3.60 11.68
CA GLY A 122 6.47 -3.84 10.36
C GLY A 122 7.96 -4.17 10.40
N THR A 123 8.40 -4.95 9.42
CA THR A 123 9.77 -5.35 9.17
C THR A 123 10.27 -4.77 7.84
N ASN A 124 11.52 -4.35 7.78
CA ASN A 124 12.18 -3.94 6.56
C ASN A 124 12.35 -5.14 5.60
N LEU A 125 11.61 -5.18 4.51
CA LEU A 125 11.61 -6.29 3.55
C LEU A 125 12.90 -6.40 2.73
N PHE A 126 13.78 -5.41 2.77
CA PHE A 126 15.12 -5.50 2.16
C PHE A 126 16.10 -6.28 3.03
N SER A 127 15.80 -6.47 4.32
CA SER A 127 16.63 -7.24 5.26
C SER A 127 16.28 -8.73 5.23
N THR A 128 17.11 -9.53 5.90
CA THR A 128 16.84 -10.95 6.18
C THR A 128 16.09 -11.19 7.49
N GLU A 129 15.57 -10.12 8.12
CA GLU A 129 14.73 -10.26 9.32
C GLU A 129 13.32 -10.73 8.91
N GLU A 130 12.80 -11.77 9.57
CA GLU A 130 11.48 -12.32 9.27
C GLU A 130 10.36 -11.34 9.64
N THR A 131 9.29 -11.29 8.86
CA THR A 131 8.08 -10.51 9.19
C THR A 131 7.27 -11.21 10.28
N LEU A 132 6.28 -10.52 10.86
CA LEU A 132 5.34 -11.15 11.79
C LEU A 132 4.54 -12.27 11.11
N THR A 133 4.21 -12.09 9.83
CA THR A 133 3.50 -13.09 9.03
C THR A 133 4.36 -14.34 8.81
N GLU A 134 5.64 -14.19 8.52
CA GLU A 134 6.59 -15.29 8.37
C GLU A 134 6.83 -16.04 9.69
N LEU A 135 6.89 -15.32 10.82
CA LEU A 135 7.13 -15.91 12.14
C LEU A 135 5.92 -16.66 12.70
N TYR A 136 4.71 -16.12 12.52
CA TYR A 136 3.52 -16.57 13.25
C TYR A 136 2.38 -17.02 12.36
N GLY A 137 2.42 -16.68 11.07
CA GLY A 137 1.32 -16.90 10.12
C GLY A 137 0.24 -15.84 10.19
N VAL A 138 -0.48 -15.65 9.08
CA VAL A 138 -1.51 -14.61 8.91
C VAL A 138 -2.65 -14.75 9.93
N GLU A 139 -3.10 -16.00 10.18
CA GLU A 139 -4.23 -16.26 11.09
C GLU A 139 -3.90 -15.79 12.51
N TYR A 140 -2.73 -16.17 13.03
CA TYR A 140 -2.31 -15.77 14.37
C TYR A 140 -2.14 -14.25 14.49
N VAL A 141 -1.53 -13.60 13.48
CA VAL A 141 -1.35 -12.15 13.48
C VAL A 141 -2.73 -11.45 13.50
N ASN A 142 -3.68 -11.92 12.71
CA ASN A 142 -5.04 -11.37 12.70
C ASN A 142 -5.75 -11.57 14.05
N GLU A 143 -5.62 -12.74 14.67
CA GLU A 143 -6.18 -13.00 16.01
C GLU A 143 -5.61 -12.03 17.05
N GLU A 144 -4.30 -11.78 17.02
CA GLU A 144 -3.66 -10.83 17.93
C GLU A 144 -4.12 -9.38 17.70
N LEU A 145 -4.28 -8.98 16.42
CA LEU A 145 -4.76 -7.64 16.07
C LEU A 145 -6.22 -7.38 16.48
N MET A 146 -7.02 -8.42 16.62
CA MET A 146 -8.42 -8.32 17.11
C MET A 146 -8.51 -8.13 18.62
N LYS A 147 -7.43 -8.33 19.36
CA LYS A 147 -7.42 -8.15 20.80
C LYS A 147 -7.43 -6.66 21.18
N LYS A 148 -8.05 -6.37 22.31
CA LYS A 148 -8.06 -5.03 22.88
C LYS A 148 -6.63 -4.59 23.23
N SER A 149 -6.25 -3.40 22.80
CA SER A 149 -4.95 -2.81 23.10
C SER A 149 -5.05 -1.88 24.29
N GLU A 150 -4.42 -2.24 25.41
CA GLU A 150 -4.37 -1.37 26.60
C GLU A 150 -3.67 -0.04 26.28
N LEU A 151 -2.63 -0.05 25.45
CA LEU A 151 -1.96 1.17 24.99
C LEU A 151 -2.90 2.10 24.22
N MET A 152 -3.71 1.54 23.31
CA MET A 152 -4.67 2.36 22.56
C MET A 152 -5.75 2.93 23.49
N ASP A 153 -6.21 2.16 24.47
CA ASP A 153 -7.15 2.64 25.48
C ASP A 153 -6.57 3.80 26.30
N GLU A 154 -5.30 3.70 26.72
CA GLU A 154 -4.62 4.79 27.42
C GLU A 154 -4.46 6.04 26.54
N LEU A 155 -4.06 5.86 25.27
CA LEU A 155 -3.86 6.97 24.32
C LEU A 155 -5.17 7.67 23.96
N THR A 156 -6.29 6.95 24.02
CA THR A 156 -7.61 7.48 23.66
C THR A 156 -8.49 7.83 24.86
N ALA A 157 -8.04 7.56 26.09
CA ALA A 157 -8.82 7.77 27.32
C ALA A 157 -9.34 9.20 27.52
N ASP A 158 -8.60 10.19 27.03
CA ASP A 158 -8.94 11.61 27.14
C ASP A 158 -9.60 12.18 25.85
N ILE A 159 -9.89 11.32 24.86
CA ILE A 159 -10.59 11.75 23.64
C ILE A 159 -12.09 11.71 23.91
N ASP A 160 -12.68 12.90 24.05
CA ASP A 160 -14.14 13.07 24.09
C ASP A 160 -14.67 12.97 22.65
N GLU A 161 -15.31 11.85 22.32
CA GLU A 161 -15.85 11.58 20.97
C GLU A 161 -16.88 12.64 20.54
N ASP A 162 -17.55 13.30 21.48
CA ASP A 162 -18.53 14.36 21.20
C ASP A 162 -17.88 15.74 20.93
N ASN A 163 -16.59 15.90 21.18
CA ASN A 163 -15.85 17.17 21.10
C ASN A 163 -14.60 17.14 20.21
N VAL A 164 -14.51 16.23 19.26
CA VAL A 164 -13.43 16.25 18.25
C VAL A 164 -13.68 17.40 17.26
N GLU A 165 -13.37 18.63 17.66
CA GLU A 165 -13.21 19.74 16.73
C GLU A 165 -11.98 19.49 15.88
N LEU A 166 -12.19 19.07 14.62
CA LEU A 166 -11.17 19.10 13.57
C LEU A 166 -10.73 20.56 13.40
N ARG A 167 -9.69 21.00 14.12
CA ARG A 167 -9.01 22.26 13.82
C ARG A 167 -8.26 22.10 12.51
N ILE A 168 -8.96 22.35 11.40
CA ILE A 168 -8.31 22.62 10.11
C ILE A 168 -7.49 23.91 10.33
N ARG A 169 -6.18 23.78 10.46
CA ARG A 169 -5.29 24.95 10.35
C ARG A 169 -5.47 25.49 8.94
N GLU A 170 -6.11 26.64 8.81
CA GLU A 170 -6.09 27.41 7.59
C GLU A 170 -4.62 27.72 7.27
N GLY A 171 -4.05 26.92 6.37
CA GLY A 171 -2.72 27.17 5.85
C GLY A 171 -2.81 28.46 5.03
N THR A 172 -2.04 29.46 5.44
CA THR A 172 -1.78 30.63 4.58
C THR A 172 -1.19 30.11 3.27
N ALA A 173 -1.95 30.26 2.18
CA ALA A 173 -1.45 29.97 0.85
C ALA A 173 -0.16 30.78 0.61
N PRO A 174 0.91 30.18 0.05
CA PRO A 174 2.08 30.95 -0.34
C PRO A 174 1.64 31.98 -1.38
N THR A 175 1.85 33.26 -1.08
CA THR A 175 1.69 34.32 -2.04
C THR A 175 2.72 34.16 -3.15
N ALA A 176 2.26 34.18 -4.39
CA ALA A 176 3.03 34.07 -5.63
C ALA A 176 4.10 35.16 -5.76
#